data_df64d93ef79ef582e67c3341b4ab61cf
#
_entry.id   df64d93ef79ef582e67c3341b4ab61cf
#
_cell.length_a   1.000
_cell.length_b   1.000
_cell.length_c   1.000
_cell.angle_alpha   90.00
_cell.angle_beta   90.00
_cell.angle_gamma   90.00
#
_symmetry.space_group_name_H-M   'P 1'
#
loop_
_entity.id
_entity.type
_entity.pdbx_description
1 polymer ?
#
loop_
_entity_poly.entity_id
_entity_poly.type
_entity_poly.pdbx_seq_one_letter_code
_entity_poly.pdbx_strand_id
1 'polypeptide(L)'
;MEQTQIEELLRSVQNGTTSIDEAVLRLKEAPFEDIGFARVDLHRGLRQGQPEVIYGAGKTSEQILSITLKLMEHGQKSVLITRMKPEAAEYLKAELGKRNTEFTYHEDCHIGIAGDQIDKSNQVGKIVIATGGTSDIPVAEEAALCAEFFGNKVVRLYDVGVAGIHRLLNKEAMDEIMSAGVIIAIAGMEGALASVIGGLADCPVIAVPTSVGYGASFNGLAALLSMLNSCASGVSVVNIDNGFGAAYLASMINKK
;
A
#
# COMPACT_ATOMS: atom_id res chain seq x y z
N MET A 1 11.63 11.79 10.46
CA MET A 1 12.60 10.98 11.25
C MET A 1 11.98 9.61 11.49
N GLU A 2 12.68 8.54 11.15
CA GLU A 2 12.21 7.17 11.36
C GLU A 2 12.42 6.73 12.82
N GLN A 3 11.67 5.71 13.27
CA GLN A 3 11.77 5.21 14.64
C GLN A 3 13.20 4.81 15.02
N THR A 4 13.92 4.15 14.11
CA THR A 4 15.33 3.78 14.27
C THR A 4 16.24 4.98 14.52
N GLN A 5 16.02 6.08 13.81
CA GLN A 5 16.80 7.34 13.98
C GLN A 5 16.53 7.98 15.35
N ILE A 6 15.31 7.86 15.89
CA ILE A 6 15.00 8.33 17.25
C ILE A 6 15.68 7.44 18.27
N GLU A 7 15.64 6.12 18.09
CA GLU A 7 16.33 5.19 19.00
C GLU A 7 17.85 5.47 19.01
N GLU A 8 18.45 5.70 17.84
CA GLU A 8 19.87 6.10 17.73
C GLU A 8 20.14 7.44 18.41
N LEU A 9 19.28 8.43 18.22
CA LEU A 9 19.38 9.74 18.88
C LEU A 9 19.28 9.60 20.41
N LEU A 10 18.33 8.82 20.91
CA LEU A 10 18.19 8.57 22.35
C LEU A 10 19.40 7.81 22.93
N ARG A 11 19.94 6.82 22.18
CA ARG A 11 21.19 6.14 22.57
C ARG A 11 22.40 7.10 22.59
N SER A 12 22.48 8.02 21.63
CA SER A 12 23.53 9.03 21.59
C SER A 12 23.46 9.99 22.79
N VAL A 13 22.25 10.33 23.23
CA VAL A 13 22.05 11.09 24.48
C VAL A 13 22.47 10.28 25.70
N GLN A 14 22.06 9.01 25.78
CA GLN A 14 22.43 8.10 26.87
C GLN A 14 23.96 7.94 26.99
N ASN A 15 24.66 7.87 25.85
CA ASN A 15 26.10 7.70 25.78
C ASN A 15 26.87 9.02 25.93
N GLY A 16 26.18 10.16 26.10
CA GLY A 16 26.79 11.49 26.26
C GLY A 16 27.40 12.10 24.99
N THR A 17 27.15 11.50 23.81
CA THR A 17 27.63 12.00 22.51
C THR A 17 26.76 13.10 21.91
N THR A 18 25.51 13.23 22.37
CA THR A 18 24.58 14.29 21.99
C THR A 18 23.98 14.90 23.27
N SER A 19 23.91 16.22 23.35
CA SER A 19 23.28 16.89 24.49
C SER A 19 21.75 16.73 24.45
N ILE A 20 21.10 16.84 25.62
CA ILE A 20 19.62 16.81 25.70
C ILE A 20 19.03 17.95 24.87
N ASP A 21 19.63 19.16 24.94
CA ASP A 21 19.11 20.32 24.19
C ASP A 21 19.23 20.12 22.69
N GLU A 22 20.28 19.51 22.20
CA GLU A 22 20.46 19.17 20.78
C GLU A 22 19.47 18.07 20.34
N ALA A 23 19.26 17.06 21.18
CA ALA A 23 18.26 16.02 20.89
C ALA A 23 16.85 16.58 20.85
N VAL A 24 16.49 17.47 21.79
CA VAL A 24 15.19 18.17 21.80
C VAL A 24 15.04 19.05 20.56
N LEU A 25 16.10 19.73 20.12
CA LEU A 25 16.08 20.54 18.91
C LEU A 25 15.79 19.65 17.68
N ARG A 26 16.49 18.53 17.53
CA ARG A 26 16.28 17.58 16.43
C ARG A 26 14.87 16.97 16.45
N LEU A 27 14.32 16.67 17.64
CA LEU A 27 12.95 16.18 17.78
C LEU A 27 11.88 17.28 17.57
N LYS A 28 12.24 18.54 17.74
CA LYS A 28 11.38 19.70 17.47
C LYS A 28 11.41 20.17 16.03
N GLU A 29 12.33 19.68 15.20
CA GLU A 29 12.27 19.93 13.77
C GLU A 29 10.86 19.67 13.27
N ALA A 30 10.31 20.61 12.48
CA ALA A 30 8.91 20.60 12.08
C ALA A 30 8.49 19.22 11.57
N PRO A 31 7.34 18.67 11.96
CA PRO A 31 6.89 17.35 11.51
C PRO A 31 6.61 17.31 10.01
N PHE A 32 6.72 18.43 9.34
CA PHE A 32 6.61 18.58 7.89
C PHE A 32 7.58 19.66 7.40
N GLU A 33 7.96 19.59 6.14
CA GLU A 33 8.67 20.66 5.44
C GLU A 33 7.76 21.28 4.39
N ASP A 34 7.68 22.61 4.38
CA ASP A 34 6.92 23.37 3.40
C ASP A 34 7.82 23.68 2.19
N ILE A 35 7.49 23.11 1.04
CA ILE A 35 8.20 23.32 -0.22
C ILE A 35 7.41 24.25 -1.16
N GLY A 36 6.49 25.06 -0.62
CA GLY A 36 5.68 26.06 -1.30
C GLY A 36 4.36 25.50 -1.85
N PHE A 37 4.39 24.44 -2.63
CA PHE A 37 3.20 23.78 -3.19
C PHE A 37 2.76 22.54 -2.39
N ALA A 38 3.58 22.05 -1.47
CA ALA A 38 3.29 20.87 -0.63
C ALA A 38 3.94 21.00 0.74
N ARG A 39 3.30 20.38 1.73
CA ARG A 39 3.85 20.15 3.07
C ARG A 39 4.18 18.68 3.20
N VAL A 40 5.46 18.35 3.10
CA VAL A 40 5.93 16.96 3.10
C VAL A 40 5.95 16.44 4.54
N ASP A 41 5.18 15.39 4.84
CA ASP A 41 5.10 14.78 6.18
C ASP A 41 6.35 13.93 6.47
N LEU A 42 7.18 14.41 7.37
CA LEU A 42 8.44 13.75 7.74
C LEU A 42 8.29 12.85 8.99
N HIS A 43 7.13 12.85 9.63
CA HIS A 43 6.88 12.12 10.88
C HIS A 43 5.85 11.00 10.74
N ARG A 44 5.39 10.68 9.53
CA ARG A 44 4.40 9.62 9.32
C ARG A 44 4.90 8.26 9.84
N GLY A 45 6.15 7.92 9.57
CA GLY A 45 6.79 6.69 10.06
C GLY A 45 6.69 6.54 11.57
N LEU A 46 6.89 7.62 12.32
CA LEU A 46 6.81 7.64 13.77
C LEU A 46 5.37 7.48 14.30
N ARG A 47 4.41 8.15 13.64
CA ARG A 47 3.01 8.13 14.10
C ARG A 47 2.27 6.87 13.70
N GLN A 48 2.57 6.33 12.53
CA GLN A 48 1.80 5.24 11.92
C GLN A 48 2.63 3.98 11.62
N GLY A 49 3.93 4.02 11.85
CA GLY A 49 4.83 2.89 11.58
C GLY A 49 4.99 2.56 10.08
N GLN A 50 4.57 3.49 9.20
CA GLN A 50 4.67 3.35 7.73
C GLN A 50 5.28 4.62 7.15
N PRO A 51 6.16 4.52 6.12
CA PRO A 51 6.76 5.70 5.48
C PRO A 51 5.71 6.55 4.76
N GLU A 52 6.09 7.80 4.45
CA GLU A 52 5.26 8.67 3.61
C GLU A 52 5.17 8.11 2.18
N VAL A 53 3.98 8.26 1.59
CA VAL A 53 3.66 7.79 0.23
C VAL A 53 3.11 8.94 -0.58
N ILE A 54 3.54 9.05 -1.83
CA ILE A 54 3.09 10.09 -2.74
C ILE A 54 1.86 9.60 -3.52
N TYR A 55 0.76 10.33 -3.41
CA TYR A 55 -0.38 10.17 -4.31
C TYR A 55 -0.11 10.96 -5.59
N GLY A 56 0.17 10.30 -6.70
CA GLY A 56 0.63 10.91 -7.95
C GLY A 56 -0.48 11.55 -8.78
N ALA A 57 -1.75 11.11 -8.62
CA ALA A 57 -2.84 11.68 -9.40
C ALA A 57 -3.02 13.18 -9.11
N GLY A 58 -3.11 13.97 -10.18
CA GLY A 58 -3.27 15.42 -10.09
C GLY A 58 -1.99 16.22 -9.82
N LYS A 59 -0.85 15.56 -9.61
CA LYS A 59 0.46 16.22 -9.49
C LYS A 59 1.18 16.29 -10.83
N THR A 60 2.00 17.33 -11.02
CA THR A 60 2.93 17.38 -12.16
C THR A 60 4.14 16.49 -11.91
N SER A 61 4.89 16.15 -12.97
CA SER A 61 6.11 15.33 -12.85
C SER A 61 7.16 15.99 -11.97
N GLU A 62 7.31 17.32 -12.06
CA GLU A 62 8.23 18.11 -11.23
C GLU A 62 7.83 18.12 -9.76
N GLN A 63 6.52 18.18 -9.47
CA GLN A 63 6.02 18.11 -8.11
C GLN A 63 6.30 16.76 -7.48
N ILE A 64 6.07 15.65 -8.21
CA ILE A 64 6.35 14.30 -7.74
C ILE A 64 7.86 14.16 -7.48
N LEU A 65 8.71 14.59 -8.42
CA LEU A 65 10.16 14.55 -8.25
C LEU A 65 10.62 15.34 -7.03
N SER A 66 10.14 16.56 -6.87
CA SER A 66 10.52 17.44 -5.75
C SER A 66 10.17 16.83 -4.39
N ILE A 67 8.96 16.25 -4.26
CA ILE A 67 8.54 15.56 -3.04
C ILE A 67 9.40 14.31 -2.81
N THR A 68 9.66 13.52 -3.85
CA THR A 68 10.49 12.31 -3.78
C THR A 68 11.88 12.64 -3.26
N LEU A 69 12.55 13.63 -3.85
CA LEU A 69 13.89 14.07 -3.42
C LEU A 69 13.88 14.56 -1.98
N LYS A 70 12.86 15.31 -1.58
CA LYS A 70 12.74 15.82 -0.22
C LYS A 70 12.57 14.70 0.80
N LEU A 71 11.74 13.69 0.54
CA LEU A 71 11.61 12.51 1.40
C LEU A 71 12.95 11.75 1.55
N MET A 72 13.68 11.60 0.43
CA MET A 72 14.98 10.93 0.45
C MET A 72 16.06 11.73 1.20
N GLU A 73 16.09 13.06 1.05
CA GLU A 73 16.97 13.96 1.82
C GLU A 73 16.77 13.81 3.34
N HIS A 74 15.55 13.51 3.78
CA HIS A 74 15.21 13.26 5.18
C HIS A 74 15.35 11.78 5.61
N GLY A 75 16.03 10.97 4.81
CA GLY A 75 16.44 9.62 5.20
C GLY A 75 15.46 8.51 4.81
N GLN A 76 14.36 8.81 4.09
CA GLN A 76 13.52 7.76 3.55
C GLN A 76 14.27 7.05 2.41
N LYS A 77 14.59 5.77 2.59
CA LYS A 77 15.41 5.00 1.63
C LYS A 77 14.66 4.67 0.35
N SER A 78 13.36 4.46 0.46
CA SER A 78 12.49 4.12 -0.66
C SER A 78 11.22 4.96 -0.61
N VAL A 79 10.76 5.48 -1.74
CA VAL A 79 9.55 6.30 -1.86
C VAL A 79 8.58 5.63 -2.81
N LEU A 80 7.38 5.31 -2.30
CA LEU A 80 6.28 4.76 -3.07
C LEU A 80 5.43 5.89 -3.64
N ILE A 81 5.10 5.80 -4.93
CA ILE A 81 4.25 6.76 -5.65
C ILE A 81 3.09 5.99 -6.26
N THR A 82 1.88 6.24 -5.80
CA THR A 82 0.68 5.58 -6.31
C THR A 82 0.00 6.43 -7.38
N ARG A 83 -0.78 5.80 -8.26
CA ARG A 83 -1.54 6.44 -9.35
C ARG A 83 -0.70 7.39 -10.19
N MET A 84 0.49 6.96 -10.50
CA MET A 84 1.46 7.70 -11.27
C MET A 84 1.19 7.56 -12.77
N LYS A 85 1.19 8.66 -13.50
CA LYS A 85 1.05 8.63 -14.96
C LYS A 85 2.33 8.16 -15.64
N PRO A 86 2.25 7.47 -16.80
CA PRO A 86 3.44 7.01 -17.55
C PRO A 86 4.43 8.13 -17.87
N GLU A 87 3.93 9.31 -18.28
CA GLU A 87 4.79 10.44 -18.62
C GLU A 87 5.58 10.95 -17.42
N ALA A 88 4.97 10.91 -16.22
CA ALA A 88 5.66 11.26 -14.98
C ALA A 88 6.70 10.18 -14.62
N ALA A 89 6.43 8.91 -14.91
CA ALA A 89 7.39 7.83 -14.67
C ALA A 89 8.62 7.96 -15.56
N GLU A 90 8.47 8.27 -16.85
CA GLU A 90 9.58 8.52 -17.75
C GLU A 90 10.43 9.72 -17.29
N TYR A 91 9.77 10.80 -16.88
CA TYR A 91 10.46 11.98 -16.36
C TYR A 91 11.25 11.66 -15.09
N LEU A 92 10.64 10.98 -14.11
CA LEU A 92 11.33 10.59 -12.87
C LEU A 92 12.51 9.65 -13.15
N LYS A 93 12.33 8.68 -14.04
CA LYS A 93 13.40 7.74 -14.43
C LYS A 93 14.64 8.49 -14.97
N ALA A 94 14.42 9.49 -15.81
CA ALA A 94 15.50 10.30 -16.37
C ALA A 94 16.19 11.17 -15.30
N GLU A 95 15.40 11.83 -14.43
CA GLU A 95 15.94 12.76 -13.44
C GLU A 95 16.62 12.05 -12.26
N LEU A 96 16.06 10.94 -11.79
CA LEU A 96 16.64 10.13 -10.73
C LEU A 96 17.88 9.38 -11.21
N GLY A 97 17.88 8.93 -12.47
CA GLY A 97 19.06 8.30 -13.10
C GLY A 97 20.29 9.22 -13.11
N LYS A 98 20.13 10.53 -13.32
CA LYS A 98 21.23 11.53 -13.22
C LYS A 98 21.82 11.61 -11.81
N ARG A 99 21.12 11.13 -10.80
CA ARG A 99 21.51 11.13 -9.38
C ARG A 99 21.93 9.76 -8.86
N ASN A 100 22.07 8.77 -9.76
CA ASN A 100 22.33 7.36 -9.43
C ASN A 100 21.29 6.79 -8.43
N THR A 101 20.05 7.25 -8.51
CA THR A 101 18.93 6.73 -7.73
C THR A 101 18.13 5.77 -8.60
N GLU A 102 17.92 4.55 -8.11
CA GLU A 102 17.10 3.57 -8.81
C GLU A 102 15.64 4.02 -8.86
N PHE A 103 14.96 3.68 -9.95
CA PHE A 103 13.53 3.93 -10.12
C PHE A 103 12.90 2.83 -10.93
N THR A 104 11.85 2.23 -10.39
CA THR A 104 11.03 1.21 -11.06
C THR A 104 9.60 1.71 -11.22
N TYR A 105 9.02 1.49 -12.39
CA TYR A 105 7.62 1.79 -12.67
C TYR A 105 6.86 0.53 -13.06
N HIS A 106 5.75 0.27 -12.38
CA HIS A 106 4.82 -0.82 -12.63
C HIS A 106 3.60 -0.26 -13.36
N GLU A 107 3.59 -0.42 -14.68
CA GLU A 107 2.59 0.19 -15.56
C GLU A 107 1.18 -0.35 -15.29
N ASP A 108 1.04 -1.64 -15.04
CA ASP A 108 -0.26 -2.32 -14.84
C ASP A 108 -1.07 -1.75 -13.67
N CYS A 109 -0.39 -1.23 -12.63
CA CYS A 109 -1.03 -0.68 -11.45
C CYS A 109 -0.64 0.79 -11.17
N HIS A 110 0.08 1.42 -12.08
CA HIS A 110 0.49 2.83 -11.99
C HIS A 110 1.28 3.17 -10.72
N ILE A 111 2.19 2.29 -10.31
CA ILE A 111 3.05 2.49 -9.15
C ILE A 111 4.48 2.79 -9.57
N GLY A 112 5.05 3.86 -9.03
CA GLY A 112 6.48 4.14 -9.05
C GLY A 112 7.14 3.84 -7.70
N ILE A 113 8.36 3.30 -7.72
CA ILE A 113 9.20 3.11 -6.53
C ILE A 113 10.57 3.72 -6.82
N ALA A 114 10.94 4.73 -6.03
CA ALA A 114 12.23 5.39 -6.11
C ALA A 114 13.11 4.99 -4.92
N GLY A 115 14.41 4.74 -5.14
CA GLY A 115 15.36 4.35 -4.11
C GLY A 115 15.54 2.83 -4.00
N ASP A 116 15.79 2.34 -2.79
CA ASP A 116 16.08 0.93 -2.56
C ASP A 116 14.93 0.02 -3.00
N GLN A 117 15.27 -1.15 -3.50
CA GLN A 117 14.28 -2.18 -3.86
C GLN A 117 13.55 -2.71 -2.62
N ILE A 118 12.36 -3.27 -2.83
CA ILE A 118 11.57 -3.88 -1.75
C ILE A 118 12.37 -5.01 -1.10
N ASP A 119 12.65 -4.87 0.21
CA ASP A 119 13.33 -5.92 0.97
C ASP A 119 12.37 -7.07 1.26
N LYS A 120 12.64 -8.22 0.65
CA LYS A 120 11.86 -9.46 0.84
C LYS A 120 12.43 -10.38 1.93
N SER A 121 13.56 -10.03 2.56
CA SER A 121 14.23 -10.91 3.53
C SER A 121 13.57 -10.91 4.90
N ASN A 122 12.93 -9.80 5.30
CA ASN A 122 12.35 -9.60 6.63
C ASN A 122 10.84 -9.35 6.59
N GLN A 123 10.13 -9.99 5.66
CA GLN A 123 8.69 -9.85 5.55
C GLN A 123 7.96 -10.47 6.74
N VAL A 124 6.94 -9.76 7.24
CA VAL A 124 6.12 -10.20 8.38
C VAL A 124 4.73 -10.62 7.94
N GLY A 125 4.15 -11.57 8.67
CA GLY A 125 2.80 -12.06 8.48
C GLY A 125 2.55 -12.60 7.06
N LYS A 126 1.27 -12.75 6.71
CA LYS A 126 0.83 -13.21 5.38
C LYS A 126 -0.45 -12.50 4.97
N ILE A 127 -0.39 -11.75 3.89
CA ILE A 127 -1.55 -11.12 3.25
C ILE A 127 -1.87 -11.90 1.98
N VAL A 128 -3.09 -12.43 1.88
CA VAL A 128 -3.60 -13.03 0.65
C VAL A 128 -4.43 -12.00 -0.10
N ILE A 129 -4.15 -11.82 -1.38
CA ILE A 129 -4.88 -10.90 -2.26
C ILE A 129 -5.61 -11.73 -3.31
N ALA A 130 -6.95 -11.71 -3.23
CA ALA A 130 -7.81 -12.49 -4.11
C ALA A 130 -8.58 -11.57 -5.06
N THR A 131 -8.65 -11.93 -6.37
CA THR A 131 -9.46 -11.20 -7.35
C THR A 131 -10.63 -12.01 -7.87
N GLY A 132 -11.75 -11.30 -8.16
CA GLY A 132 -12.93 -11.90 -8.82
C GLY A 132 -12.61 -12.28 -10.26
N GLY A 133 -11.96 -11.39 -11.00
CA GLY A 133 -11.58 -11.63 -12.39
C GLY A 133 -10.22 -11.03 -12.73
N THR A 134 -9.78 -11.29 -13.97
CA THR A 134 -8.52 -10.74 -14.48
C THR A 134 -8.55 -9.21 -14.66
N SER A 135 -9.74 -8.63 -14.88
CA SER A 135 -9.92 -7.18 -14.97
C SER A 135 -9.69 -6.45 -13.63
N ASP A 136 -9.72 -7.16 -12.51
CA ASP A 136 -9.46 -6.61 -11.18
C ASP A 136 -7.95 -6.58 -10.83
N ILE A 137 -7.11 -7.24 -11.65
CA ILE A 137 -5.65 -7.37 -11.41
C ILE A 137 -4.95 -6.02 -11.22
N PRO A 138 -5.23 -4.95 -11.96
CA PRO A 138 -4.56 -3.67 -11.73
C PRO A 138 -4.73 -3.14 -10.30
N VAL A 139 -5.92 -3.26 -9.73
CA VAL A 139 -6.18 -2.86 -8.33
C VAL A 139 -5.52 -3.84 -7.34
N ALA A 140 -5.45 -5.12 -7.71
CA ALA A 140 -4.78 -6.14 -6.90
C ALA A 140 -3.26 -5.97 -6.88
N GLU A 141 -2.64 -5.62 -7.99
CA GLU A 141 -1.21 -5.33 -8.04
C GLU A 141 -0.88 -4.02 -7.31
N GLU A 142 -1.76 -2.99 -7.34
CA GLU A 142 -1.63 -1.82 -6.47
C GLU A 142 -1.58 -2.27 -5.00
N ALA A 143 -2.52 -3.12 -4.58
CA ALA A 143 -2.53 -3.63 -3.21
C ALA A 143 -1.30 -4.49 -2.88
N ALA A 144 -0.90 -5.38 -3.81
CA ALA A 144 0.22 -6.30 -3.61
C ALA A 144 1.55 -5.56 -3.45
N LEU A 145 1.87 -4.66 -4.36
CA LEU A 145 3.11 -3.89 -4.31
C LEU A 145 3.17 -2.97 -3.10
N CYS A 146 2.04 -2.34 -2.74
CA CYS A 146 1.97 -1.55 -1.51
C CYS A 146 2.19 -2.40 -0.26
N ALA A 147 1.56 -3.57 -0.16
CA ALA A 147 1.74 -4.47 0.98
C ALA A 147 3.18 -5.01 1.07
N GLU A 148 3.79 -5.38 -0.06
CA GLU A 148 5.21 -5.78 -0.14
C GLU A 148 6.13 -4.62 0.27
N PHE A 149 5.87 -3.40 -0.22
CA PHE A 149 6.61 -2.20 0.16
C PHE A 149 6.54 -1.91 1.66
N PHE A 150 5.41 -2.18 2.29
CA PHE A 150 5.23 -2.08 3.74
C PHE A 150 5.81 -3.27 4.52
N GLY A 151 6.53 -4.19 3.87
CA GLY A 151 7.26 -5.29 4.50
C GLY A 151 6.40 -6.51 4.82
N ASN A 152 5.30 -6.74 4.13
CA ASN A 152 4.46 -7.93 4.34
C ASN A 152 4.78 -9.03 3.31
N LYS A 153 4.61 -10.28 3.73
CA LYS A 153 4.57 -11.41 2.80
C LYS A 153 3.23 -11.42 2.07
N VAL A 154 3.26 -11.40 0.74
CA VAL A 154 2.06 -11.33 -0.11
C VAL A 154 1.91 -12.61 -0.93
N VAL A 155 0.69 -13.14 -0.97
CA VAL A 155 0.28 -14.23 -1.86
C VAL A 155 -0.82 -13.73 -2.78
N ARG A 156 -0.63 -13.90 -4.09
CA ARG A 156 -1.55 -13.51 -5.15
C ARG A 156 -2.44 -14.67 -5.54
N LEU A 157 -3.74 -14.56 -5.32
CA LEU A 157 -4.76 -15.56 -5.64
C LEU A 157 -5.75 -14.96 -6.65
N TYR A 158 -5.34 -14.93 -7.91
CA TYR A 158 -6.07 -14.20 -8.94
C TYR A 158 -7.06 -15.08 -9.71
N ASP A 159 -8.13 -14.42 -10.24
CA ASP A 159 -9.18 -15.03 -11.05
C ASP A 159 -9.93 -16.18 -10.36
N VAL A 160 -10.28 -15.97 -9.08
CA VAL A 160 -11.04 -16.94 -8.25
C VAL A 160 -12.49 -16.51 -8.03
N GLY A 161 -13.08 -15.82 -9.02
CA GLY A 161 -14.45 -15.29 -8.94
C GLY A 161 -15.52 -16.35 -8.73
N VAL A 162 -16.63 -15.91 -8.14
CA VAL A 162 -17.76 -16.77 -7.74
C VAL A 162 -18.47 -17.46 -8.91
N ALA A 163 -18.40 -16.89 -10.12
CA ALA A 163 -18.93 -17.52 -11.33
C ALA A 163 -18.22 -18.84 -11.68
N GLY A 164 -17.01 -19.05 -11.17
CA GLY A 164 -16.27 -20.30 -11.25
C GLY A 164 -15.77 -20.71 -9.88
N ILE A 165 -16.67 -20.86 -8.92
CA ILE A 165 -16.38 -21.08 -7.49
C ILE A 165 -15.42 -22.22 -7.22
N HIS A 166 -15.34 -23.24 -8.09
CA HIS A 166 -14.40 -24.34 -8.00
C HIS A 166 -12.93 -23.88 -8.05
N ARG A 167 -12.64 -22.71 -8.64
CA ARG A 167 -11.29 -22.12 -8.66
C ARG A 167 -10.89 -21.60 -7.28
N LEU A 168 -11.84 -21.11 -6.50
CA LEU A 168 -11.64 -20.67 -5.12
C LEU A 168 -11.57 -21.88 -4.16
N LEU A 169 -12.41 -22.90 -4.39
CA LEU A 169 -12.55 -24.04 -3.48
C LEU A 169 -11.56 -25.18 -3.75
N ASN A 170 -10.56 -24.97 -4.61
CA ASN A 170 -9.50 -25.97 -4.75
C ASN A 170 -8.58 -25.97 -3.52
N LYS A 171 -7.84 -27.06 -3.34
CA LYS A 171 -7.00 -27.25 -2.15
C LYS A 171 -5.97 -26.13 -1.96
N GLU A 172 -5.29 -25.75 -3.04
CA GLU A 172 -4.21 -24.74 -2.97
C GLU A 172 -4.78 -23.37 -2.53
N ALA A 173 -5.86 -22.91 -3.15
CA ALA A 173 -6.50 -21.66 -2.78
C ALA A 173 -7.02 -21.69 -1.32
N MET A 174 -7.62 -22.80 -0.90
CA MET A 174 -8.10 -22.96 0.47
C MET A 174 -6.96 -22.98 1.50
N ASP A 175 -5.84 -23.64 1.21
CA ASP A 175 -4.66 -23.67 2.10
C ASP A 175 -4.09 -22.24 2.27
N GLU A 176 -4.10 -21.42 1.18
CA GLU A 176 -3.66 -20.02 1.25
C GLU A 176 -4.61 -19.14 2.07
N ILE A 177 -5.93 -19.31 1.88
CA ILE A 177 -6.97 -18.57 2.63
C ILE A 177 -6.89 -18.91 4.13
N MET A 178 -6.82 -20.20 4.47
CA MET A 178 -6.82 -20.65 5.86
C MET A 178 -5.54 -20.30 6.62
N SER A 179 -4.45 -20.00 5.93
CA SER A 179 -3.16 -19.61 6.54
C SER A 179 -2.90 -18.11 6.48
N ALA A 180 -3.86 -17.30 6.01
CA ALA A 180 -3.72 -15.86 5.91
C ALA A 180 -3.85 -15.17 7.28
N GLY A 181 -3.04 -14.15 7.53
CA GLY A 181 -3.25 -13.22 8.64
C GLY A 181 -4.30 -12.17 8.34
N VAL A 182 -4.40 -11.76 7.07
CA VAL A 182 -5.40 -10.83 6.52
C VAL A 182 -5.64 -11.18 5.07
N ILE A 183 -6.87 -11.05 4.59
CA ILE A 183 -7.20 -11.22 3.18
C ILE A 183 -7.70 -9.91 2.59
N ILE A 184 -7.23 -9.56 1.39
CA ILE A 184 -7.77 -8.47 0.58
C ILE A 184 -8.57 -9.11 -0.56
N ALA A 185 -9.89 -8.95 -0.54
CA ALA A 185 -10.81 -9.49 -1.55
C ALA A 185 -11.24 -8.38 -2.51
N ILE A 186 -10.85 -8.47 -3.76
CA ILE A 186 -11.00 -7.43 -4.78
C ILE A 186 -11.94 -7.92 -5.88
N ALA A 187 -13.06 -7.22 -6.08
CA ALA A 187 -14.03 -7.63 -7.08
C ALA A 187 -14.88 -6.45 -7.57
N GLY A 188 -15.16 -6.44 -8.86
CA GLY A 188 -16.19 -5.61 -9.48
C GLY A 188 -17.55 -6.29 -9.52
N MET A 189 -18.35 -5.96 -10.53
CA MET A 189 -19.71 -6.45 -10.73
C MET A 189 -20.61 -6.27 -9.50
N GLU A 190 -20.99 -7.37 -8.83
CA GLU A 190 -21.79 -7.39 -7.60
C GLU A 190 -20.95 -7.59 -6.32
N GLY A 191 -19.64 -7.74 -6.43
CA GLY A 191 -18.75 -7.83 -5.28
C GLY A 191 -18.88 -9.07 -4.40
N ALA A 192 -19.52 -10.14 -4.88
CA ALA A 192 -19.87 -11.32 -4.09
C ALA A 192 -18.67 -12.08 -3.52
N LEU A 193 -17.49 -12.01 -4.16
CA LEU A 193 -16.28 -12.70 -3.73
C LEU A 193 -15.94 -12.38 -2.27
N ALA A 194 -16.06 -11.13 -1.85
CA ALA A 194 -15.72 -10.70 -0.49
C ALA A 194 -16.58 -11.40 0.58
N SER A 195 -17.88 -11.59 0.31
CA SER A 195 -18.78 -12.30 1.23
C SER A 195 -18.47 -13.80 1.29
N VAL A 196 -18.12 -14.42 0.15
CA VAL A 196 -17.76 -15.83 0.10
C VAL A 196 -16.46 -16.08 0.86
N ILE A 197 -15.42 -15.29 0.60
CA ILE A 197 -14.14 -15.39 1.32
C ILE A 197 -14.35 -15.11 2.82
N GLY A 198 -15.17 -14.10 3.18
CA GLY A 198 -15.47 -13.78 4.57
C GLY A 198 -16.20 -14.91 5.33
N GLY A 199 -16.93 -15.77 4.59
CA GLY A 199 -17.54 -16.98 5.16
C GLY A 199 -16.61 -18.18 5.27
N LEU A 200 -15.44 -18.14 4.60
CA LEU A 200 -14.45 -19.22 4.61
C LEU A 200 -13.27 -18.91 5.54
N ALA A 201 -12.88 -17.64 5.65
CA ALA A 201 -11.69 -17.21 6.38
C ALA A 201 -11.95 -17.06 7.88
N ASP A 202 -10.93 -17.34 8.69
CA ASP A 202 -10.91 -17.09 10.14
C ASP A 202 -10.12 -15.81 10.52
N CYS A 203 -9.72 -15.02 9.52
CA CYS A 203 -8.99 -13.78 9.67
C CYS A 203 -9.79 -12.59 9.11
N PRO A 204 -9.39 -11.33 9.41
CA PRO A 204 -10.03 -10.15 8.83
C PRO A 204 -9.97 -10.14 7.30
N VAL A 205 -11.09 -9.76 6.67
CA VAL A 205 -11.20 -9.59 5.22
C VAL A 205 -11.43 -8.12 4.90
N ILE A 206 -10.57 -7.56 4.04
CA ILE A 206 -10.70 -6.20 3.54
C ILE A 206 -11.22 -6.28 2.11
N ALA A 207 -12.47 -5.87 1.92
CA ALA A 207 -13.13 -5.87 0.62
C ALA A 207 -12.82 -4.60 -0.16
N VAL A 208 -12.38 -4.75 -1.40
CA VAL A 208 -12.10 -3.66 -2.33
C VAL A 208 -13.06 -3.78 -3.51
N PRO A 209 -14.10 -2.94 -3.57
CA PRO A 209 -14.92 -2.86 -4.76
C PRO A 209 -14.10 -2.26 -5.90
N THR A 210 -14.26 -2.77 -7.13
CA THR A 210 -13.62 -2.17 -8.30
C THR A 210 -14.65 -1.52 -9.21
N SER A 211 -14.19 -0.56 -10.02
CA SER A 211 -15.02 0.07 -11.07
C SER A 211 -15.31 -0.86 -12.25
N VAL A 212 -14.77 -2.08 -12.23
CA VAL A 212 -14.99 -3.11 -13.24
C VAL A 212 -16.46 -3.53 -13.25
N GLY A 213 -17.10 -3.39 -14.39
CA GLY A 213 -18.50 -3.73 -14.57
C GLY A 213 -19.16 -2.95 -15.70
N TYR A 214 -20.44 -3.19 -15.90
CA TYR A 214 -21.25 -2.52 -16.91
C TYR A 214 -22.69 -2.34 -16.41
N GLY A 215 -23.49 -1.54 -17.15
CA GLY A 215 -24.90 -1.34 -16.83
C GLY A 215 -25.14 -0.86 -15.41
N ALA A 216 -25.83 -1.63 -14.61
CA ALA A 216 -26.20 -1.31 -13.23
C ALA A 216 -25.04 -1.39 -12.22
N SER A 217 -23.81 -1.62 -12.66
CA SER A 217 -22.64 -1.58 -11.77
C SER A 217 -22.31 -0.15 -11.30
N PHE A 218 -22.72 0.88 -12.06
CA PHE A 218 -22.47 2.30 -11.77
C PHE A 218 -21.04 2.58 -11.33
N ASN A 219 -20.05 2.13 -12.13
CA ASN A 219 -18.61 2.31 -11.86
C ASN A 219 -18.19 1.80 -10.46
N GLY A 220 -18.68 0.63 -10.07
CA GLY A 220 -18.33 -0.03 -8.81
C GLY A 220 -19.24 0.27 -7.64
N LEU A 221 -20.26 1.14 -7.80
CA LEU A 221 -21.19 1.45 -6.72
C LEU A 221 -22.00 0.21 -6.28
N ALA A 222 -22.42 -0.64 -7.23
CA ALA A 222 -23.11 -1.87 -6.90
C ALA A 222 -22.25 -2.82 -6.06
N ALA A 223 -20.97 -3.00 -6.43
CA ALA A 223 -20.02 -3.78 -5.65
C ALA A 223 -19.80 -3.17 -4.25
N LEU A 224 -19.61 -1.86 -4.15
CA LEU A 224 -19.46 -1.15 -2.87
C LEU A 224 -20.66 -1.38 -1.95
N LEU A 225 -21.89 -1.17 -2.43
CA LEU A 225 -23.10 -1.34 -1.64
C LEU A 225 -23.31 -2.79 -1.22
N SER A 226 -23.02 -3.75 -2.11
CA SER A 226 -23.10 -5.17 -1.80
C SER A 226 -22.09 -5.56 -0.70
N MET A 227 -20.84 -5.13 -0.82
CA MET A 227 -19.80 -5.41 0.18
C MET A 227 -20.12 -4.78 1.54
N LEU A 228 -20.64 -3.54 1.57
CA LEU A 228 -21.10 -2.87 2.80
C LEU A 228 -22.26 -3.59 3.49
N ASN A 229 -23.08 -4.31 2.74
CA ASN A 229 -24.20 -5.11 3.23
C ASN A 229 -23.87 -6.60 3.40
N SER A 230 -22.58 -6.97 3.38
CA SER A 230 -22.15 -8.34 3.61
C SER A 230 -22.62 -8.86 4.96
N CYS A 231 -23.23 -10.06 4.99
CA CYS A 231 -23.59 -10.75 6.22
C CYS A 231 -22.40 -11.52 6.85
N ALA A 232 -21.26 -11.62 6.13
CA ALA A 232 -20.07 -12.27 6.67
C ALA A 232 -19.39 -11.35 7.69
N SER A 233 -19.33 -11.79 8.94
CA SER A 233 -18.66 -11.05 10.00
C SER A 233 -17.16 -10.95 9.75
N GLY A 234 -16.54 -9.79 10.07
CA GLY A 234 -15.10 -9.58 9.85
C GLY A 234 -14.75 -8.99 8.46
N VAL A 235 -15.74 -8.73 7.59
CA VAL A 235 -15.53 -8.01 6.33
C VAL A 235 -15.59 -6.51 6.60
N SER A 236 -14.50 -5.81 6.22
CA SER A 236 -14.39 -4.34 6.21
C SER A 236 -14.25 -3.87 4.77
N VAL A 237 -14.81 -2.71 4.43
CA VAL A 237 -14.83 -2.23 3.04
C VAL A 237 -14.05 -0.94 2.91
N VAL A 238 -13.21 -0.85 1.88
CA VAL A 238 -12.54 0.40 1.49
C VAL A 238 -13.24 1.03 0.28
N ASN A 239 -12.79 2.19 -0.16
CA ASN A 239 -13.37 2.87 -1.31
C ASN A 239 -13.13 2.10 -2.61
N ILE A 240 -13.87 2.44 -3.66
CA ILE A 240 -13.75 1.86 -5.01
C ILE A 240 -12.33 2.08 -5.55
N ASP A 241 -11.74 1.02 -6.14
CA ASP A 241 -10.39 0.99 -6.71
C ASP A 241 -9.28 1.40 -5.73
N ASN A 242 -9.49 1.23 -4.42
CA ASN A 242 -8.52 1.64 -3.41
C ASN A 242 -7.65 0.47 -2.93
N GLY A 243 -6.82 -0.08 -3.81
CA GLY A 243 -5.85 -1.12 -3.48
C GLY A 243 -4.84 -0.68 -2.44
N PHE A 244 -4.33 0.56 -2.57
CA PHE A 244 -3.43 1.16 -1.59
C PHE A 244 -4.02 1.20 -0.18
N GLY A 245 -5.26 1.70 -0.03
CA GLY A 245 -5.90 1.80 1.28
C GLY A 245 -6.10 0.43 1.94
N ALA A 246 -6.46 -0.58 1.15
CA ALA A 246 -6.59 -1.95 1.63
C ALA A 246 -5.24 -2.53 2.09
N ALA A 247 -4.18 -2.34 1.31
CA ALA A 247 -2.83 -2.77 1.67
C ALA A 247 -2.31 -2.08 2.94
N TYR A 248 -2.57 -0.80 3.07
CA TYR A 248 -2.19 -0.02 4.25
C TYR A 248 -2.87 -0.57 5.51
N LEU A 249 -4.19 -0.76 5.46
CA LEU A 249 -4.98 -1.32 6.57
C LEU A 249 -4.54 -2.75 6.90
N ALA A 250 -4.37 -3.61 5.87
CA ALA A 250 -3.88 -4.98 6.05
C ALA A 250 -2.51 -5.01 6.74
N SER A 251 -1.60 -4.12 6.33
CA SER A 251 -0.27 -3.99 6.93
C SER A 251 -0.31 -3.57 8.39
N MET A 252 -1.25 -2.68 8.77
CA MET A 252 -1.45 -2.28 10.17
C MET A 252 -1.95 -3.44 11.03
N ILE A 253 -2.84 -4.28 10.51
CA ILE A 253 -3.35 -5.47 11.19
C ILE A 253 -2.24 -6.51 11.35
N ASN A 254 -1.46 -6.73 10.32
CA ASN A 254 -0.47 -7.79 10.23
C ASN A 254 0.80 -7.54 11.08
N LYS A 255 1.07 -6.29 11.44
CA LYS A 255 2.20 -5.88 12.30
C LYS A 255 1.93 -5.99 13.81
N LYS A 256 0.72 -6.32 14.20
CA LYS A 256 0.35 -6.55 15.59
C LYS A 256 0.42 -8.02 15.93
#